data_eef4ab5448b43572d78a14a1fdafa5a0
#
_entry.id   eef4ab5448b43572d78a14a1fdafa5a0
#
_cell.length_a   1.000
_cell.length_b   1.000
_cell.length_c   1.000
_cell.angle_alpha   90.00
_cell.angle_beta   90.00
_cell.angle_gamma   90.00
#
_symmetry.space_group_name_H-M   'P 1'
#
loop_
_entity.id
_entity.type
_entity.pdbx_description
1 polymer ?
#
loop_
_entity_poly.entity_id
_entity_poly.type
_entity_poly.pdbx_seq_one_letter_code
_entity_poly.pdbx_strand_id
1 'polypeptide(L)'
;MDTLFSHVNIVTMNEQMTLWQDAFVGVTDGKIAYMAKKPPEEQPKKIIDATGMVLMTGLINCHTHLPMYLLRGYADDLNLQDWLEHYIFPREDRPDGRAVKAAATLAIAEEIGRASCRERV
;
A
#
# COMPACT_ATOMS: atom_id res chain seq x y z
N MET A 1 -15.50 15.28 13.58
CA MET A 1 -14.80 14.05 13.14
C MET A 1 -15.50 13.51 11.90
N ASP A 2 -14.75 13.18 10.83
CA ASP A 2 -15.35 12.73 9.56
C ASP A 2 -15.70 11.26 9.59
N THR A 3 -14.80 10.41 10.06
CA THR A 3 -14.99 8.97 10.13
C THR A 3 -14.46 8.44 11.46
N LEU A 4 -15.23 7.54 12.08
CA LEU A 4 -14.83 6.76 13.26
C LEU A 4 -14.80 5.28 12.89
N PHE A 5 -13.66 4.64 13.09
CA PHE A 5 -13.53 3.19 13.11
C PHE A 5 -13.75 2.73 14.55
N SER A 6 -14.80 1.93 14.78
CA SER A 6 -15.12 1.41 16.10
C SER A 6 -14.72 -0.06 16.22
N HIS A 7 -14.35 -0.48 17.42
CA HIS A 7 -14.01 -1.87 17.76
C HIS A 7 -12.87 -2.47 16.92
N VAL A 8 -11.86 -1.64 16.59
CA VAL A 8 -10.74 -2.04 15.74
C VAL A 8 -9.55 -2.52 16.55
N ASN A 9 -8.87 -3.55 16.08
CA ASN A 9 -7.56 -3.93 16.61
C ASN A 9 -6.48 -3.12 15.88
N ILE A 10 -5.59 -2.45 16.62
CA ILE A 10 -4.57 -1.56 16.05
C ILE A 10 -3.19 -2.15 16.24
N VAL A 11 -2.45 -2.27 15.14
CA VAL A 11 -1.01 -2.53 15.13
C VAL A 11 -0.31 -1.20 14.90
N THR A 12 0.24 -0.60 15.96
CA THR A 12 0.73 0.78 15.91
C THR A 12 2.02 0.94 15.11
N MET A 13 2.78 -0.14 14.92
CA MET A 13 4.11 -0.15 14.29
C MET A 13 5.08 0.88 14.90
N ASN A 14 4.86 1.26 16.16
CA ASN A 14 5.80 2.08 16.93
C ASN A 14 6.98 1.23 17.41
N GLU A 15 8.00 1.85 17.99
CA GLU A 15 9.20 1.15 18.50
C GLU A 15 8.89 0.03 19.48
N GLN A 16 7.82 0.17 20.27
CA GLN A 16 7.38 -0.83 21.25
C GLN A 16 6.47 -1.89 20.64
N MET A 17 6.16 -1.81 19.35
CA MET A 17 5.23 -2.71 18.65
C MET A 17 3.91 -2.91 19.40
N THR A 18 3.36 -1.81 19.91
CA THR A 18 2.15 -1.82 20.75
C THR A 18 0.94 -2.31 19.98
N LEU A 19 0.21 -3.25 20.57
CA LEU A 19 -1.07 -3.73 20.06
C LEU A 19 -2.21 -3.19 20.92
N TRP A 20 -3.20 -2.59 20.28
CA TRP A 20 -4.43 -2.17 20.93
C TRP A 20 -5.58 -3.06 20.43
N GLN A 21 -6.28 -3.67 21.36
CA GLN A 21 -7.48 -4.45 21.05
C GLN A 21 -8.70 -3.63 21.39
N ASP A 22 -9.75 -3.77 20.57
CA ASP A 22 -11.06 -3.14 20.77
C ASP A 22 -10.95 -1.63 21.00
N ALA A 23 -10.34 -0.95 20.03
CA ALA A 23 -10.08 0.49 20.11
C ALA A 23 -10.94 1.29 19.11
N PHE A 24 -10.87 2.63 19.26
CA PHE A 24 -11.57 3.59 18.43
C PHE A 24 -10.56 4.50 17.76
N VAL A 25 -10.68 4.66 16.43
CA VAL A 25 -9.81 5.54 15.64
C VAL A 25 -10.67 6.51 14.85
N GLY A 26 -10.49 7.80 15.14
CA GLY A 26 -11.19 8.88 14.48
C GLY A 26 -10.33 9.64 13.49
N VAL A 27 -10.87 9.92 12.32
CA VAL A 27 -10.23 10.66 11.25
C VAL A 27 -10.94 11.98 11.02
N THR A 28 -10.17 13.06 10.90
CA THR A 28 -10.63 14.39 10.53
C THR A 28 -9.67 14.98 9.51
N ASP A 29 -10.18 15.49 8.39
CA ASP A 29 -9.38 16.08 7.32
C ASP A 29 -8.21 15.18 6.85
N GLY A 30 -8.49 13.87 6.71
CA GLY A 30 -7.51 12.87 6.27
C GLY A 30 -6.41 12.53 7.29
N LYS A 31 -6.53 12.99 8.54
CA LYS A 31 -5.56 12.73 9.61
C LYS A 31 -6.21 11.99 10.77
N ILE A 32 -5.42 11.15 11.45
CA ILE A 32 -5.84 10.54 12.70
C ILE A 32 -5.92 11.63 13.77
N ALA A 33 -7.14 11.96 14.19
CA ALA A 33 -7.40 12.98 15.20
C ALA A 33 -7.74 12.38 16.58
N TYR A 34 -8.13 11.11 16.60
CA TYR A 34 -8.52 10.41 17.82
C TYR A 34 -8.02 8.96 17.80
N MET A 35 -7.48 8.49 18.91
CA MET A 35 -7.15 7.08 19.11
C MET A 35 -7.23 6.76 20.60
N ALA A 36 -8.21 5.92 21.00
CA ALA A 36 -8.41 5.53 22.39
C ALA A 36 -9.16 4.20 22.51
N LYS A 37 -9.16 3.62 23.73
CA LYS A 37 -9.97 2.44 24.07
C LYS A 37 -11.43 2.79 24.41
N LYS A 38 -11.77 4.05 24.45
CA LYS A 38 -13.15 4.53 24.71
C LYS A 38 -13.68 5.23 23.47
N PRO A 39 -14.98 5.22 23.23
CA PRO A 39 -15.57 6.00 22.17
C PRO A 39 -15.35 7.50 22.41
N PRO A 40 -15.21 8.31 21.35
CA PRO A 40 -15.13 9.77 21.47
C PRO A 40 -16.46 10.36 21.93
N GLU A 41 -16.41 11.52 22.61
CA GLU A 41 -17.62 12.28 22.97
C GLU A 41 -18.22 12.99 21.74
N GLU A 42 -17.36 13.35 20.78
CA GLU A 42 -17.76 14.00 19.53
C GLU A 42 -18.48 13.02 18.61
N GLN A 43 -19.62 13.42 18.08
CA GLN A 43 -20.39 12.63 17.11
C GLN A 43 -19.69 12.63 15.74
N PRO A 44 -19.29 11.46 15.21
CA PRO A 44 -18.70 11.38 13.88
C PRO A 44 -19.75 11.49 12.78
N LYS A 45 -19.37 11.99 11.60
CA LYS A 45 -20.25 12.01 10.41
C LYS A 45 -20.53 10.59 9.89
N LYS A 46 -19.54 9.69 10.02
CA LYS A 46 -19.63 8.29 9.58
C LYS A 46 -18.99 7.37 10.62
N ILE A 47 -19.65 6.26 10.90
CA ILE A 47 -19.11 5.19 11.74
C ILE A 47 -18.89 3.95 10.85
N ILE A 48 -17.74 3.33 11.02
CA ILE A 48 -17.38 2.05 10.41
C ILE A 48 -17.14 1.08 11.56
N ASP A 49 -18.01 0.07 11.68
CA ASP A 49 -17.76 -1.04 12.58
C ASP A 49 -16.62 -1.90 12.02
N ALA A 50 -15.50 -1.90 12.74
CA ALA A 50 -14.29 -2.62 12.40
C ALA A 50 -14.05 -3.84 13.31
N THR A 51 -15.11 -4.38 13.88
CA THR A 51 -15.04 -5.59 14.70
C THR A 51 -14.38 -6.73 13.93
N GLY A 52 -13.34 -7.34 14.51
CA GLY A 52 -12.54 -8.40 13.88
C GLY A 52 -11.56 -7.93 12.82
N MET A 53 -11.50 -6.63 12.50
CA MET A 53 -10.54 -6.06 11.58
C MET A 53 -9.27 -5.58 12.29
N VAL A 54 -8.21 -5.41 11.52
CA VAL A 54 -6.94 -4.87 11.97
C VAL A 54 -6.64 -3.57 11.21
N LEU A 55 -6.37 -2.51 11.95
CA LEU A 55 -5.85 -1.26 11.43
C LEU A 55 -4.34 -1.20 11.66
N MET A 56 -3.59 -0.97 10.62
CA MET A 56 -2.13 -0.82 10.67
C MET A 56 -1.67 0.24 9.68
N THR A 57 -0.41 0.65 9.77
CA THR A 57 0.20 1.51 8.76
C THR A 57 0.19 0.81 7.40
N GLY A 58 0.09 1.59 6.32
CA GLY A 58 0.23 1.05 4.97
C GLY A 58 1.57 0.33 4.80
N LEU A 59 1.56 -0.75 4.05
CA LEU A 59 2.77 -1.48 3.72
C LEU A 59 3.67 -0.64 2.82
N ILE A 60 4.98 -0.71 3.02
CA ILE A 60 5.98 -0.02 2.20
C ILE A 60 6.68 -1.07 1.34
N ASN A 61 6.56 -0.93 0.02
CA ASN A 61 7.30 -1.75 -0.92
C ASN A 61 8.66 -1.08 -1.19
N CYS A 62 9.73 -1.74 -0.75
CA CYS A 62 11.11 -1.25 -0.93
C CYS A 62 11.85 -1.96 -2.07
N HIS A 63 11.21 -2.89 -2.77
CA HIS A 63 11.77 -3.62 -3.90
C HIS A 63 10.71 -3.76 -4.99
N THR A 64 10.87 -3.02 -6.07
CA THR A 64 9.96 -3.05 -7.21
C THR A 64 10.69 -2.72 -8.50
N HIS A 65 10.20 -3.26 -9.61
CA HIS A 65 10.70 -3.03 -10.97
C HIS A 65 9.62 -2.32 -11.79
N LEU A 66 9.26 -1.10 -11.40
CA LEU A 66 8.16 -0.34 -12.00
C LEU A 66 8.20 -0.26 -13.54
N PRO A 67 9.36 0.00 -14.20
CA PRO A 67 9.43 0.03 -15.65
C PRO A 67 9.13 -1.30 -16.32
N MET A 68 9.42 -2.42 -15.65
CA MET A 68 9.17 -3.77 -16.16
C MET A 68 7.69 -4.13 -16.23
N TYR A 69 6.82 -3.28 -15.74
CA TYR A 69 5.38 -3.49 -15.80
C TYR A 69 4.85 -3.65 -17.23
N LEU A 70 5.55 -3.09 -18.22
CA LEU A 70 5.28 -3.31 -19.66
C LEU A 70 5.52 -4.78 -20.09
N LEU A 71 6.34 -5.53 -19.36
CA LEU A 71 6.70 -6.90 -19.67
C LEU A 71 5.86 -7.92 -18.90
N ARG A 72 4.82 -7.47 -18.21
CA ARG A 72 3.91 -8.35 -17.45
C ARG A 72 3.27 -9.38 -18.37
N GLY A 73 3.36 -10.66 -18.02
CA GLY A 73 2.84 -11.78 -18.80
C GLY A 73 3.64 -12.06 -20.09
N TYR A 74 4.82 -11.44 -20.23
CA TYR A 74 5.69 -11.68 -21.36
C TYR A 74 6.63 -12.86 -21.09
N ALA A 75 6.59 -13.85 -21.97
CA ALA A 75 7.44 -15.04 -21.95
C ALA A 75 7.32 -15.85 -20.63
N ASP A 76 6.09 -16.14 -20.22
CA ASP A 76 5.79 -17.02 -19.09
C ASP A 76 6.27 -18.46 -19.35
N ASP A 77 6.33 -19.29 -18.31
CA ASP A 77 6.71 -20.70 -18.33
C ASP A 77 8.17 -21.02 -18.71
N LEU A 78 9.07 -20.08 -18.54
CA LEU A 78 10.51 -20.26 -18.73
C LEU A 78 11.25 -20.37 -17.39
N ASN A 79 12.42 -21.03 -17.40
CA ASN A 79 13.31 -20.92 -16.26
C ASN A 79 13.89 -19.49 -16.17
N LEU A 80 14.30 -19.09 -14.98
CA LEU A 80 14.72 -17.70 -14.70
C LEU A 80 15.87 -17.24 -15.61
N GLN A 81 16.85 -18.09 -15.87
CA GLN A 81 18.03 -17.73 -16.66
C GLN A 81 17.64 -17.42 -18.11
N ASP A 82 16.91 -18.34 -18.76
CA ASP A 82 16.46 -18.16 -20.13
C ASP A 82 15.52 -16.96 -20.26
N TRP A 83 14.61 -16.78 -19.28
CA TRP A 83 13.71 -15.64 -19.22
C TRP A 83 14.46 -14.31 -19.18
N LEU A 84 15.45 -14.18 -18.30
CA LEU A 84 16.25 -12.95 -18.19
C LEU A 84 17.08 -12.69 -19.43
N GLU A 85 17.91 -13.67 -19.86
CA GLU A 85 18.92 -13.45 -20.89
C GLU A 85 18.36 -13.30 -22.30
N HIS A 86 17.33 -14.09 -22.62
CA HIS A 86 16.81 -14.15 -24.01
C HIS A 86 15.58 -13.27 -24.23
N TYR A 87 14.84 -12.93 -23.15
CA TYR A 87 13.57 -12.22 -23.28
C TYR A 87 13.56 -10.86 -22.58
N ILE A 88 14.02 -10.75 -21.35
CA ILE A 88 13.89 -9.51 -20.58
C ILE A 88 14.99 -8.51 -20.93
N PHE A 89 16.27 -8.85 -20.72
CA PHE A 89 17.37 -7.92 -20.94
C PHE A 89 17.38 -7.31 -22.36
N PRO A 90 17.15 -8.06 -23.46
CA PRO A 90 17.11 -7.47 -24.78
C PRO A 90 15.96 -6.47 -25.01
N ARG A 91 14.97 -6.43 -24.10
CA ARG A 91 13.82 -5.55 -24.18
C ARG A 91 13.86 -4.39 -23.19
N GLU A 92 14.54 -4.53 -22.08
CA GLU A 92 14.73 -3.44 -21.11
C GLU A 92 15.50 -2.25 -21.70
N ASP A 93 16.36 -2.49 -22.68
CA ASP A 93 17.15 -1.44 -23.36
C ASP A 93 16.34 -0.64 -24.42
N ARG A 94 15.12 -1.06 -24.73
CA ARG A 94 14.35 -0.47 -25.84
C ARG A 94 13.31 0.60 -25.45
N PRO A 95 12.71 0.60 -24.26
CA PRO A 95 11.68 1.58 -23.92
C PRO A 95 12.23 3.00 -23.90
N ASP A 96 11.53 3.92 -24.56
CA ASP A 96 11.81 5.34 -24.41
C ASP A 96 11.31 5.86 -23.05
N GLY A 97 11.72 7.07 -22.67
CA GLY A 97 11.33 7.67 -21.39
C GLY A 97 9.80 7.82 -21.20
N ARG A 98 9.03 7.88 -22.29
CA ARG A 98 7.56 7.95 -22.22
C ARG A 98 6.97 6.60 -21.86
N ALA A 99 7.49 5.53 -22.43
CA ALA A 99 7.06 4.16 -22.12
C ALA A 99 7.39 3.82 -20.66
N VAL A 100 8.61 4.12 -20.20
CA VAL A 100 9.01 3.93 -18.80
C VAL A 100 8.10 4.69 -17.84
N LYS A 101 7.81 5.97 -18.13
CA LYS A 101 6.91 6.79 -17.31
C LYS A 101 5.49 6.21 -17.26
N ALA A 102 4.95 5.77 -18.40
CA ALA A 102 3.61 5.18 -18.47
C ALA A 102 3.53 3.88 -17.66
N ALA A 103 4.52 2.99 -17.82
CA ALA A 103 4.61 1.75 -17.06
C ALA A 103 4.69 1.99 -15.55
N ALA A 104 5.60 2.88 -15.14
CA ALA A 104 5.76 3.22 -13.73
C ALA A 104 4.50 3.85 -13.14
N THR A 105 3.81 4.73 -13.89
CA THR A 105 2.55 5.35 -13.44
C THR A 105 1.47 4.30 -13.22
N LEU A 106 1.33 3.34 -14.13
CA LEU A 106 0.35 2.27 -13.99
C LEU A 106 0.70 1.34 -12.82
N ALA A 107 1.97 0.95 -12.69
CA ALA A 107 2.44 0.12 -11.59
C ALA A 107 2.18 0.78 -10.22
N ILE A 108 2.49 2.08 -10.08
CA ILE A 108 2.22 2.83 -8.86
C ILE A 108 0.71 2.88 -8.57
N ALA A 109 -0.13 3.07 -9.59
CA ALA A 109 -1.58 3.08 -9.41
C ALA A 109 -2.13 1.74 -8.89
N GLU A 110 -1.54 0.61 -9.31
CA GLU A 110 -1.91 -0.71 -8.78
C GLU A 110 -1.34 -1.00 -7.39
N GLU A 111 -0.21 -0.40 -7.02
CA GLU A 111 0.36 -0.50 -5.68
C GLU A 111 -0.47 0.28 -4.62
N ILE A 112 -1.15 1.35 -5.03
CA ILE A 112 -2.00 2.14 -4.13
C ILE A 112 -3.13 1.27 -3.57
N GLY A 113 -3.21 1.16 -2.25
CA GLY A 113 -4.18 0.32 -1.55
C GLY A 113 -3.74 -1.13 -1.30
N ARG A 114 -2.60 -1.54 -1.85
CA ARG A 114 -1.94 -2.82 -1.54
C ARG A 114 -0.67 -2.60 -0.74
N ALA A 115 0.20 -1.75 -1.25
CA ALA A 115 1.39 -1.28 -0.57
C ALA A 115 1.64 0.18 -1.00
N SER A 116 2.25 1.01 -0.16
CA SER A 116 2.72 2.31 -0.60
C SER A 116 4.15 2.16 -1.11
N CYS A 117 4.38 2.53 -2.37
CA CYS A 117 5.71 2.58 -2.94
C CYS A 117 6.33 3.95 -2.59
N ARG A 118 7.46 3.95 -1.91
CA ARG A 118 8.26 5.14 -1.66
C ARG A 118 9.59 4.98 -2.39
N GLU A 119 9.57 5.22 -3.68
CA GLU A 119 10.80 5.30 -4.47
C GLU A 119 11.34 6.73 -4.40
N ARG A 120 12.60 6.88 -4.03
CA ARG A 120 13.33 8.13 -4.27
C ARG A 120 13.83 8.08 -5.71
N VAL A 121 13.26 8.92 -6.55
CA VAL A 121 13.85 9.26 -7.84
C VAL A 121 14.99 10.25 -7.62
#